data_806f1f4dd710af0871b21ca8dea53a47
#
_entry.id   806f1f4dd710af0871b21ca8dea53a47
#
_cell.length_a   1.000
_cell.length_b   1.000
_cell.length_c   1.000
_cell.angle_alpha   90.00
_cell.angle_beta   90.00
_cell.angle_gamma   90.00
#
_symmetry.space_group_name_H-M   'P 1'
#
loop_
_entity.id
_entity.type
_entity.pdbx_description
1 polymer ?
#
loop_
_entity_poly.entity_id
_entity_poly.type
_entity_poly.pdbx_seq_one_letter_code
_entity_poly.pdbx_strand_id
1 'polypeptide(L)'
;MRDEIKKAAALLKEGRLVAFPTETVYGLGGNALSDAAVAAIYAAKERPEFNPLIVHLPSLEAAAQYAEFSPAAEALAQQFWPGPLTLVLPRKKNCALSLLVSAGLDSVAIRVPAHPIAQALLNETRLPIAAPSANRSGHISPTEASHVIEELGNRVAMILDGGACRIGIESTVVDMTGRDPVVLRPGGLVIPAKAGIHSRMDSRL
;
A
#
# COMPACT_ATOMS: atom_id res chain seq x y z
N MET A 1 20.87 -0.82 -9.24
CA MET A 1 19.66 -1.35 -8.56
C MET A 1 19.90 -1.77 -7.11
N ARG A 2 20.80 -2.71 -6.76
CA ARG A 2 21.00 -3.15 -5.36
C ARG A 2 21.43 -2.01 -4.42
N ASP A 3 22.36 -1.16 -4.85
CA ASP A 3 22.80 -0.02 -4.04
C ASP A 3 21.74 1.07 -3.95
N GLU A 4 20.93 1.24 -4.98
CA GLU A 4 19.78 2.15 -4.94
C GLU A 4 18.71 1.69 -3.95
N ILE A 5 18.43 0.37 -3.88
CA ILE A 5 17.51 -0.20 -2.89
C ILE A 5 18.02 0.05 -1.46
N LYS A 6 19.33 -0.14 -1.19
CA LYS A 6 19.93 0.16 0.11
C LYS A 6 19.82 1.64 0.46
N LYS A 7 20.07 2.54 -0.51
CA LYS A 7 19.94 3.99 -0.33
C LYS A 7 18.48 4.37 -0.05
N ALA A 8 17.54 3.83 -0.82
CA ALA A 8 16.11 4.04 -0.61
C ALA A 8 15.65 3.55 0.77
N ALA A 9 16.14 2.37 1.20
CA ALA A 9 15.87 1.81 2.52
C ALA A 9 16.39 2.70 3.66
N ALA A 10 17.59 3.28 3.51
CA ALA A 10 18.14 4.22 4.47
C ALA A 10 17.28 5.49 4.57
N LEU A 11 16.87 6.07 3.44
CA LEU A 11 15.99 7.24 3.40
C LEU A 11 14.64 6.98 4.09
N LEU A 12 14.03 5.81 3.86
CA LEU A 12 12.79 5.43 4.55
C LEU A 12 12.96 5.28 6.07
N LYS A 13 14.11 4.74 6.52
CA LYS A 13 14.46 4.65 7.95
C LYS A 13 14.67 6.03 8.59
N GLU A 14 15.15 7.01 7.83
CA GLU A 14 15.29 8.42 8.23
C GLU A 14 13.94 9.17 8.22
N GLY A 15 12.82 8.50 7.85
CA GLY A 15 11.50 9.12 7.76
C GLY A 15 11.25 9.91 6.47
N ARG A 16 12.13 9.80 5.48
CA ARG A 16 12.00 10.45 4.19
C ARG A 16 11.13 9.65 3.24
N LEU A 17 10.52 10.30 2.25
CA LEU A 17 9.64 9.68 1.27
C LEU A 17 10.42 9.13 0.07
N VAL A 18 10.07 7.92 -0.36
CA VAL A 18 10.64 7.26 -1.55
C VAL A 18 9.51 6.76 -2.43
N ALA A 19 9.54 7.08 -3.71
CA ALA A 19 8.63 6.45 -4.68
C ALA A 19 9.25 5.16 -5.23
N PHE A 20 8.43 4.12 -5.39
CA PHE A 20 8.87 2.81 -5.87
C PHE A 20 7.81 2.12 -6.72
N PRO A 21 8.22 1.31 -7.71
CA PRO A 21 7.29 0.59 -8.56
C PRO A 21 6.65 -0.58 -7.84
N THR A 22 5.38 -0.83 -8.17
CA THR A 22 4.71 -2.10 -7.90
C THR A 22 4.24 -2.71 -9.22
N GLU A 23 3.66 -3.92 -9.18
CA GLU A 23 3.06 -4.51 -10.37
C GLU A 23 1.78 -3.77 -10.84
N THR A 24 1.18 -2.95 -9.94
CA THR A 24 -0.03 -2.15 -10.21
C THR A 24 0.31 -0.74 -10.67
N VAL A 25 0.78 0.12 -9.77
CA VAL A 25 1.17 1.51 -9.99
C VAL A 25 2.37 1.86 -9.11
N TYR A 26 3.03 2.98 -9.35
CA TYR A 26 4.06 3.48 -8.43
C TYR A 26 3.44 3.93 -7.10
N GLY A 27 4.06 3.53 -5.99
CA GLY A 27 3.68 3.93 -4.64
C GLY A 27 4.59 5.02 -4.08
N LEU A 28 4.02 5.96 -3.31
CA LEU A 28 4.76 6.93 -2.52
C LEU A 28 4.95 6.39 -1.09
N GLY A 29 6.12 5.85 -0.80
CA GLY A 29 6.42 5.17 0.45
C GLY A 29 6.92 6.07 1.55
N GLY A 30 6.44 5.80 2.76
CA GLY A 30 6.95 6.34 4.01
C GLY A 30 6.87 5.31 5.14
N ASN A 31 7.67 5.47 6.17
CA ASN A 31 7.67 4.59 7.34
C ASN A 31 6.32 4.64 8.07
N ALA A 32 5.56 3.54 8.02
CA ALA A 32 4.23 3.44 8.63
C ALA A 32 4.24 3.45 10.18
N LEU A 33 5.41 3.34 10.81
CA LEU A 33 5.57 3.45 12.27
C LEU A 33 5.75 4.90 12.74
N SER A 34 6.00 5.85 11.82
CA SER A 34 6.32 7.25 12.11
C SER A 34 5.17 8.16 11.72
N ASP A 35 4.53 8.82 12.69
CA ASP A 35 3.50 9.81 12.43
C ASP A 35 4.01 10.93 11.51
N ALA A 36 5.26 11.37 11.69
CA ALA A 36 5.88 12.41 10.86
C ALA A 36 6.03 11.97 9.40
N ALA A 37 6.47 10.71 9.15
CA ALA A 37 6.60 10.18 7.80
C ALA A 37 5.23 9.99 7.14
N VAL A 38 4.23 9.52 7.89
CA VAL A 38 2.86 9.38 7.38
C VAL A 38 2.24 10.75 7.07
N ALA A 39 2.40 11.75 7.96
CA ALA A 39 1.95 13.12 7.69
C ALA A 39 2.63 13.72 6.45
N ALA A 40 3.93 13.43 6.24
CA ALA A 40 4.65 13.87 5.05
C ALA A 40 4.08 13.27 3.75
N ILE A 41 3.54 12.02 3.77
CA ILE A 41 2.83 11.44 2.62
C ILE A 41 1.59 12.27 2.28
N TYR A 42 0.76 12.59 3.28
CA TYR A 42 -0.44 13.40 3.06
C TYR A 42 -0.10 14.78 2.52
N ALA A 43 0.90 15.44 3.10
CA ALA A 43 1.37 16.75 2.65
C ALA A 43 1.92 16.72 1.21
N ALA A 44 2.76 15.74 0.87
CA ALA A 44 3.34 15.62 -0.48
C ALA A 44 2.28 15.41 -1.57
N LYS A 45 1.18 14.70 -1.24
CA LYS A 45 0.08 14.39 -2.16
C LYS A 45 -1.04 15.44 -2.15
N GLU A 46 -1.02 16.40 -1.23
CA GLU A 46 -2.18 17.28 -0.98
C GLU A 46 -3.45 16.46 -0.69
N ARG A 47 -3.28 15.33 0.04
CA ARG A 47 -4.32 14.34 0.30
C ARG A 47 -5.06 14.65 1.59
N PRO A 48 -6.40 14.55 1.62
CA PRO A 48 -7.15 14.64 2.87
C PRO A 48 -6.77 13.52 3.86
N GLU A 49 -6.56 13.88 5.13
CA GLU A 49 -6.08 12.97 6.18
C GLU A 49 -7.09 11.89 6.58
N PHE A 50 -8.37 12.04 6.24
CA PHE A 50 -9.40 11.05 6.50
C PHE A 50 -9.39 9.85 5.51
N ASN A 51 -8.54 9.87 4.48
CA ASN A 51 -8.39 8.77 3.53
C ASN A 51 -7.29 7.81 3.96
N PRO A 52 -7.59 6.60 4.48
CA PRO A 52 -6.59 5.64 4.94
C PRO A 52 -5.54 5.30 3.88
N LEU A 53 -4.35 4.91 4.33
CA LEU A 53 -3.24 4.48 3.49
C LEU A 53 -3.11 2.95 3.51
N ILE A 54 -2.59 2.38 2.41
CA ILE A 54 -2.28 0.95 2.32
C ILE A 54 -0.86 0.72 2.85
N VAL A 55 -0.73 -0.19 3.82
CA VAL A 55 0.56 -0.65 4.35
C VAL A 55 1.07 -1.80 3.50
N HIS A 56 2.29 -1.65 2.99
CA HIS A 56 2.98 -2.66 2.21
C HIS A 56 3.97 -3.43 3.09
N LEU A 57 3.96 -4.76 2.98
CA LEU A 57 4.75 -5.69 3.77
C LEU A 57 5.35 -6.78 2.87
N PRO A 58 6.46 -7.42 3.27
CA PRO A 58 7.13 -8.40 2.43
C PRO A 58 6.41 -9.75 2.38
N SER A 59 5.60 -10.10 3.39
CA SER A 59 4.95 -11.41 3.48
C SER A 59 3.69 -11.39 4.35
N LEU A 60 2.92 -12.48 4.32
CA LEU A 60 1.75 -12.71 5.18
C LEU A 60 2.17 -12.74 6.67
N GLU A 61 3.30 -13.37 7.00
CA GLU A 61 3.81 -13.47 8.37
C GLU A 61 4.15 -12.07 8.92
N ALA A 62 4.72 -11.19 8.09
CA ALA A 62 4.95 -9.81 8.46
C ALA A 62 3.63 -9.05 8.66
N ALA A 63 2.61 -9.31 7.82
CA ALA A 63 1.28 -8.69 7.93
C ALA A 63 0.55 -9.10 9.21
N ALA A 64 0.70 -10.37 9.62
CA ALA A 64 0.10 -10.90 10.83
C ALA A 64 0.63 -10.25 12.14
N GLN A 65 1.69 -9.46 12.07
CA GLN A 65 2.15 -8.68 13.23
C GLN A 65 1.25 -7.46 13.51
N TYR A 66 0.54 -6.93 12.50
CA TYR A 66 -0.20 -5.67 12.56
C TYR A 66 -1.72 -5.83 12.51
N ALA A 67 -2.21 -6.92 11.94
CA ALA A 67 -3.64 -7.16 11.76
C ALA A 67 -4.06 -8.57 12.19
N GLU A 68 -5.35 -8.72 12.46
CA GLU A 68 -5.99 -10.01 12.77
C GLU A 68 -6.56 -10.61 11.49
N PHE A 69 -6.23 -11.88 11.24
CA PHE A 69 -6.70 -12.61 10.06
C PHE A 69 -7.76 -13.62 10.46
N SER A 70 -8.95 -13.50 9.87
CA SER A 70 -9.92 -14.60 9.86
C SER A 70 -9.45 -15.71 8.93
N PRO A 71 -9.94 -16.97 9.06
CA PRO A 71 -9.60 -18.04 8.12
C PRO A 71 -9.85 -17.69 6.66
N ALA A 72 -10.92 -16.92 6.36
CA ALA A 72 -11.23 -16.44 5.02
C ALA A 72 -10.21 -15.41 4.51
N ALA A 73 -9.79 -14.47 5.38
CA ALA A 73 -8.77 -13.47 5.04
C ALA A 73 -7.41 -14.15 4.78
N GLU A 74 -7.05 -15.13 5.61
CA GLU A 74 -5.81 -15.89 5.43
C GLU A 74 -5.81 -16.68 4.12
N ALA A 75 -6.92 -17.35 3.77
CA ALA A 75 -7.06 -18.06 2.51
C ALA A 75 -6.89 -17.13 1.29
N LEU A 76 -7.52 -15.94 1.32
CA LEU A 76 -7.35 -14.95 0.26
C LEU A 76 -5.90 -14.45 0.18
N ALA A 77 -5.26 -14.18 1.32
CA ALA A 77 -3.87 -13.76 1.36
C ALA A 77 -2.94 -14.85 0.80
N GLN A 78 -3.09 -16.10 1.20
CA GLN A 78 -2.29 -17.22 0.71
C GLN A 78 -2.45 -17.45 -0.80
N GLN A 79 -3.65 -17.20 -1.34
CA GLN A 79 -3.93 -17.40 -2.76
C GLN A 79 -3.41 -16.25 -3.64
N PHE A 80 -3.45 -15.00 -3.15
CA PHE A 80 -3.25 -13.81 -3.98
C PHE A 80 -2.07 -12.94 -3.57
N TRP A 81 -1.36 -13.24 -2.48
CA TRP A 81 -0.13 -12.57 -2.09
C TRP A 81 1.10 -13.45 -2.35
N PRO A 82 2.17 -12.85 -2.87
CA PRO A 82 2.34 -11.47 -3.34
C PRO A 82 1.49 -11.16 -4.58
N GLY A 83 0.79 -9.99 -4.58
CA GLY A 83 -0.07 -9.64 -5.71
C GLY A 83 -0.90 -8.37 -5.55
N PRO A 84 -1.80 -8.12 -6.53
CA PRO A 84 -2.59 -6.89 -6.61
C PRO A 84 -3.85 -6.93 -5.74
N LEU A 85 -3.79 -7.58 -4.56
CA LEU A 85 -4.85 -7.65 -3.57
C LEU A 85 -4.47 -6.85 -2.34
N THR A 86 -5.36 -5.98 -1.89
CA THR A 86 -5.32 -5.28 -0.61
C THR A 86 -6.45 -5.81 0.28
N LEU A 87 -6.14 -6.21 1.50
CA LEU A 87 -7.13 -6.62 2.50
C LEU A 87 -7.25 -5.53 3.57
N VAL A 88 -8.47 -5.10 3.85
CA VAL A 88 -8.79 -4.30 5.02
C VAL A 88 -9.15 -5.26 6.15
N LEU A 89 -8.39 -5.20 7.23
CA LEU A 89 -8.39 -6.16 8.33
C LEU A 89 -8.54 -5.46 9.67
N PRO A 90 -9.10 -6.10 10.70
CA PRO A 90 -9.06 -5.58 12.05
C PRO A 90 -7.61 -5.34 12.48
N ARG A 91 -7.34 -4.15 12.99
CA ARG A 91 -6.04 -3.75 13.51
C ARG A 91 -5.78 -4.44 14.85
N LYS A 92 -4.60 -5.00 15.08
CA LYS A 92 -4.23 -5.50 16.41
C LYS A 92 -4.19 -4.36 17.42
N LYS A 93 -4.69 -4.60 18.64
CA LYS A 93 -4.78 -3.58 19.70
C LYS A 93 -3.45 -2.90 20.03
N ASN A 94 -2.36 -3.67 20.00
CA ASN A 94 -1.00 -3.19 20.35
C ASN A 94 -0.08 -3.08 19.13
N CYS A 95 -0.61 -2.89 17.92
CA CYS A 95 0.25 -2.74 16.76
C CYS A 95 0.91 -1.35 16.75
N ALA A 96 2.18 -1.32 16.37
CA ALA A 96 3.01 -0.10 16.38
C ALA A 96 2.75 0.85 15.20
N LEU A 97 1.82 0.52 14.28
CA LEU A 97 1.51 1.40 13.15
C LEU A 97 0.95 2.74 13.65
N SER A 98 1.37 3.82 13.02
CA SER A 98 0.77 5.15 13.19
C SER A 98 -0.75 5.10 13.03
N LEU A 99 -1.49 5.78 13.88
CA LEU A 99 -2.96 5.92 13.75
C LEU A 99 -3.35 6.72 12.51
N LEU A 100 -2.46 7.58 12.02
CA LEU A 100 -2.67 8.32 10.77
C LEU A 100 -2.78 7.40 9.55
N VAL A 101 -2.11 6.24 9.55
CA VAL A 101 -2.21 5.26 8.46
C VAL A 101 -3.65 4.77 8.26
N SER A 102 -4.35 4.53 9.35
CA SER A 102 -5.74 4.05 9.34
C SER A 102 -6.77 5.18 9.46
N ALA A 103 -6.35 6.45 9.43
CA ALA A 103 -7.23 7.60 9.68
C ALA A 103 -8.04 7.45 10.99
N GLY A 104 -7.43 6.85 12.02
CA GLY A 104 -8.06 6.61 13.33
C GLY A 104 -9.02 5.41 13.39
N LEU A 105 -9.18 4.65 12.31
CA LEU A 105 -10.05 3.46 12.29
C LEU A 105 -9.40 2.27 13.01
N ASP A 106 -10.25 1.37 13.54
CA ASP A 106 -9.84 0.09 14.14
C ASP A 106 -9.46 -0.99 13.09
N SER A 107 -9.36 -0.60 11.83
CA SER A 107 -8.96 -1.44 10.71
C SER A 107 -7.74 -0.86 9.99
N VAL A 108 -7.01 -1.71 9.30
CA VAL A 108 -5.84 -1.34 8.50
C VAL A 108 -5.87 -2.05 7.14
N ALA A 109 -5.56 -1.30 6.08
CA ALA A 109 -5.41 -1.85 4.74
C ALA A 109 -3.97 -2.36 4.56
N ILE A 110 -3.80 -3.64 4.22
CA ILE A 110 -2.49 -4.29 4.05
C ILE A 110 -2.38 -4.93 2.68
N ARG A 111 -1.18 -4.88 2.11
CA ARG A 111 -0.85 -5.52 0.83
C ARG A 111 0.57 -6.09 0.86
N VAL A 112 0.76 -7.22 0.19
CA VAL A 112 2.07 -7.78 -0.16
C VAL A 112 2.24 -7.68 -1.67
N PRO A 113 3.02 -6.70 -2.18
CA PRO A 113 3.16 -6.47 -3.63
C PRO A 113 4.03 -7.55 -4.28
N ALA A 114 3.81 -7.86 -5.56
CA ALA A 114 4.57 -8.88 -6.30
C ALA A 114 5.81 -8.34 -7.04
N HIS A 115 5.98 -7.02 -7.13
CA HIS A 115 7.08 -6.42 -7.89
C HIS A 115 8.45 -6.68 -7.23
N PRO A 116 9.48 -7.16 -7.99
CA PRO A 116 10.78 -7.51 -7.40
C PRO A 116 11.46 -6.37 -6.64
N ILE A 117 11.40 -5.13 -7.17
CA ILE A 117 11.99 -3.95 -6.51
C ILE A 117 11.24 -3.63 -5.22
N ALA A 118 9.91 -3.67 -5.23
CA ALA A 118 9.11 -3.45 -4.01
C ALA A 118 9.46 -4.50 -2.94
N GLN A 119 9.51 -5.77 -3.31
CA GLN A 119 9.88 -6.87 -2.41
C GLN A 119 11.30 -6.70 -1.85
N ALA A 120 12.27 -6.36 -2.70
CA ALA A 120 13.64 -6.13 -2.26
C ALA A 120 13.73 -4.93 -1.30
N LEU A 121 13.00 -3.84 -1.58
CA LEU A 121 12.94 -2.66 -0.70
C LEU A 121 12.32 -2.99 0.65
N LEU A 122 11.18 -3.69 0.68
CA LEU A 122 10.50 -4.10 1.92
C LEU A 122 11.37 -5.01 2.78
N ASN A 123 12.07 -5.96 2.16
CA ASN A 123 13.02 -6.85 2.85
C ASN A 123 14.26 -6.10 3.37
N GLU A 124 14.80 -5.12 2.64
CA GLU A 124 15.96 -4.32 3.06
C GLU A 124 15.61 -3.34 4.18
N THR A 125 14.43 -2.72 4.13
CA THR A 125 13.99 -1.77 5.18
C THR A 125 13.67 -2.48 6.48
N ARG A 126 13.01 -3.66 6.40
CA ARG A 126 12.37 -4.36 7.51
C ARG A 126 11.34 -3.50 8.25
N LEU A 127 10.78 -2.50 7.57
CA LEU A 127 9.73 -1.61 8.08
C LEU A 127 8.43 -1.87 7.32
N PRO A 128 7.27 -1.70 7.96
CA PRO A 128 6.01 -1.53 7.25
C PRO A 128 6.04 -0.20 6.52
N ILE A 129 5.69 -0.18 5.24
CA ILE A 129 5.71 1.01 4.40
C ILE A 129 4.30 1.42 4.03
N ALA A 130 3.83 2.57 4.52
CA ALA A 130 2.60 3.19 4.05
C ALA A 130 2.85 3.75 2.66
N ALA A 131 2.07 3.30 1.66
CA ALA A 131 2.28 3.74 0.29
C ALA A 131 0.96 3.85 -0.50
N PRO A 132 0.36 5.03 -0.59
CA PRO A 132 -0.63 5.34 -1.63
C PRO A 132 0.06 5.47 -2.99
N SER A 133 -0.71 5.60 -4.08
CA SER A 133 -0.17 5.91 -5.42
C SER A 133 0.67 7.20 -5.41
N ALA A 134 1.74 7.25 -6.23
CA ALA A 134 2.73 8.33 -6.19
C ALA A 134 2.36 9.56 -7.09
N ASN A 135 1.08 10.00 -7.03
CA ASN A 135 0.54 11.18 -7.71
C ASN A 135 -0.06 12.17 -6.70
N ARG A 136 -0.33 13.39 -7.12
CA ARG A 136 -1.19 14.31 -6.34
C ARG A 136 -2.61 13.75 -6.25
N SER A 137 -3.28 14.04 -5.14
CA SER A 137 -4.64 13.53 -4.91
C SER A 137 -5.60 13.99 -6.01
N GLY A 138 -6.42 13.06 -6.52
CA GLY A 138 -7.35 13.33 -7.61
C GLY A 138 -6.76 13.22 -9.04
N HIS A 139 -5.45 13.01 -9.17
CA HIS A 139 -4.79 12.79 -10.46
C HIS A 139 -4.69 11.30 -10.79
N ILE A 140 -4.31 10.98 -12.04
CA ILE A 140 -4.12 9.61 -12.52
C ILE A 140 -2.93 8.97 -11.81
N SER A 141 -3.09 7.72 -11.38
CA SER A 141 -2.02 6.96 -10.73
C SER A 141 -0.85 6.69 -11.67
N PRO A 142 0.40 6.95 -11.26
CA PRO A 142 1.58 6.84 -12.09
C PRO A 142 1.95 5.38 -12.37
N THR A 143 2.24 5.07 -13.64
CA THR A 143 2.65 3.75 -14.10
C THR A 143 4.12 3.68 -14.50
N GLU A 144 4.82 4.81 -14.54
CA GLU A 144 6.24 4.97 -14.84
C GLU A 144 6.88 6.00 -13.91
N ALA A 145 8.22 5.94 -13.77
CA ALA A 145 8.97 6.89 -12.93
C ALA A 145 8.86 8.33 -13.44
N SER A 146 8.77 8.55 -14.75
CA SER A 146 8.55 9.85 -15.40
C SER A 146 7.27 10.52 -14.88
N HIS A 147 6.16 9.78 -14.76
CA HIS A 147 4.90 10.30 -14.23
C HIS A 147 5.03 10.75 -12.77
N VAL A 148 5.83 10.01 -11.97
CA VAL A 148 6.09 10.41 -10.57
C VAL A 148 6.89 11.70 -10.51
N ILE A 149 7.89 11.88 -11.39
CA ILE A 149 8.69 13.11 -11.48
C ILE A 149 7.80 14.31 -11.81
N GLU A 150 6.90 14.16 -12.78
CA GLU A 150 5.95 15.21 -13.18
C GLU A 150 4.98 15.59 -12.04
N GLU A 151 4.45 14.59 -11.33
CA GLU A 151 3.43 14.79 -10.29
C GLU A 151 4.00 15.28 -8.96
N LEU A 152 5.10 14.70 -8.48
CA LEU A 152 5.63 14.94 -7.15
C LEU A 152 6.98 15.68 -7.15
N GLY A 153 7.77 15.56 -8.22
CA GLY A 153 9.03 16.29 -8.37
C GLY A 153 9.90 16.22 -7.12
N ASN A 154 10.26 17.40 -6.58
CA ASN A 154 11.14 17.55 -5.40
C ASN A 154 10.48 17.17 -4.06
N ARG A 155 9.21 16.74 -4.06
CA ARG A 155 8.50 16.33 -2.83
C ARG A 155 8.93 14.95 -2.34
N VAL A 156 9.68 14.20 -3.14
CA VAL A 156 10.21 12.88 -2.80
C VAL A 156 11.73 12.90 -2.75
N ALA A 157 12.30 12.13 -1.82
CA ALA A 157 13.75 12.09 -1.65
C ALA A 157 14.45 11.24 -2.72
N MET A 158 13.74 10.24 -3.24
CA MET A 158 14.25 9.32 -4.25
C MET A 158 13.09 8.64 -4.99
N ILE A 159 13.31 8.33 -6.26
CA ILE A 159 12.43 7.49 -7.07
C ILE A 159 13.26 6.27 -7.51
N LEU A 160 12.79 5.07 -7.17
CA LEU A 160 13.33 3.82 -7.72
C LEU A 160 12.65 3.57 -9.07
N ASP A 161 13.42 3.61 -10.15
CA ASP A 161 12.90 3.32 -11.48
C ASP A 161 12.94 1.80 -11.73
N GLY A 162 11.78 1.21 -11.96
CA GLY A 162 11.60 -0.20 -12.33
C GLY A 162 10.91 -0.39 -13.68
N GLY A 163 10.84 0.68 -14.49
CA GLY A 163 10.11 0.69 -15.74
C GLY A 163 8.60 0.77 -15.57
N ALA A 164 7.86 0.44 -16.63
CA ALA A 164 6.41 0.51 -16.64
C ALA A 164 5.77 -0.59 -15.77
N CYS A 165 4.75 -0.22 -15.00
CA CYS A 165 3.95 -1.16 -14.22
C CYS A 165 3.15 -2.10 -15.13
N ARG A 166 3.19 -3.41 -14.84
CA ARG A 166 2.60 -4.44 -15.70
C ARG A 166 1.07 -4.36 -15.78
N ILE A 167 0.39 -3.96 -14.69
CA ILE A 167 -1.08 -3.95 -14.59
C ILE A 167 -1.64 -2.57 -14.97
N GLY A 168 -1.05 -1.48 -14.47
CA GLY A 168 -1.41 -0.10 -14.82
C GLY A 168 -2.67 0.45 -14.13
N ILE A 169 -3.33 -0.33 -13.27
CA ILE A 169 -4.44 0.09 -12.41
C ILE A 169 -4.17 -0.31 -10.97
N GLU A 170 -4.81 0.33 -10.00
CA GLU A 170 -4.60 0.09 -8.58
C GLU A 170 -5.05 -1.31 -8.13
N SER A 171 -4.64 -1.72 -6.92
CA SER A 171 -5.02 -3.01 -6.33
C SER A 171 -6.52 -3.11 -6.08
N THR A 172 -7.06 -4.33 -6.19
CA THR A 172 -8.39 -4.65 -5.66
C THR A 172 -8.35 -4.55 -4.13
N VAL A 173 -9.33 -3.86 -3.53
CA VAL A 173 -9.45 -3.71 -2.08
C VAL A 173 -10.66 -4.48 -1.59
N VAL A 174 -10.44 -5.40 -0.65
CA VAL A 174 -11.49 -6.22 -0.04
C VAL A 174 -11.53 -5.97 1.46
N ASP A 175 -12.70 -5.60 1.97
CA ASP A 175 -12.97 -5.50 3.40
C ASP A 175 -13.25 -6.88 3.98
N MET A 176 -12.47 -7.25 4.99
CA MET A 176 -12.55 -8.52 5.72
C MET A 176 -12.87 -8.30 7.21
N THR A 177 -13.30 -7.09 7.60
CA THR A 177 -13.63 -6.76 8.99
C THR A 177 -14.99 -7.29 9.42
N GLY A 178 -15.91 -7.52 8.47
CA GLY A 178 -17.24 -8.07 8.68
C GLY A 178 -17.27 -9.60 8.58
N ARG A 179 -18.49 -10.15 8.66
CA ARG A 179 -18.72 -11.58 8.46
C ARG A 179 -18.45 -12.04 7.03
N ASP A 180 -18.89 -11.24 6.07
CA ASP A 180 -18.78 -11.53 4.65
C ASP A 180 -17.79 -10.56 3.99
N PRO A 181 -16.92 -11.04 3.06
CA PRO A 181 -16.01 -10.18 2.31
C PRO A 181 -16.77 -9.18 1.44
N VAL A 182 -16.31 -7.91 1.45
CA VAL A 182 -16.89 -6.84 0.63
C VAL A 182 -15.82 -6.20 -0.25
N VAL A 183 -16.01 -6.14 -1.56
CA VAL A 183 -15.13 -5.40 -2.47
C VAL A 183 -15.41 -3.91 -2.31
N LEU A 184 -14.44 -3.18 -1.74
CA LEU A 184 -14.50 -1.73 -1.59
C LEU A 184 -14.04 -1.00 -2.87
N ARG A 185 -13.07 -1.58 -3.57
CA ARG A 185 -12.55 -1.04 -4.83
C ARG A 185 -12.17 -2.19 -5.76
N PRO A 186 -12.79 -2.31 -6.95
CA PRO A 186 -12.29 -3.18 -8.00
C PRO A 186 -10.93 -2.67 -8.53
N GLY A 187 -10.03 -3.57 -8.92
CA GLY A 187 -8.68 -3.23 -9.38
C GLY A 187 -8.03 -4.35 -10.16
N GLY A 188 -6.71 -4.45 -10.08
CA GLY A 188 -5.90 -5.38 -10.87
C GLY A 188 -6.16 -6.88 -10.65
N LEU A 189 -6.90 -7.25 -9.63
CA LEU A 189 -7.37 -8.62 -9.41
C LEU A 189 -8.86 -8.71 -9.69
N VAL A 190 -9.25 -9.55 -10.66
CA VAL A 190 -10.65 -9.87 -10.92
C VAL A 190 -11.05 -11.05 -10.05
N ILE A 191 -11.94 -10.81 -9.08
CA ILE A 191 -12.50 -11.88 -8.23
C ILE A 191 -13.85 -12.26 -8.82
N PRO A 192 -14.06 -13.52 -9.28
CA PRO A 192 -15.33 -13.95 -9.84
C PRO A 192 -16.46 -13.83 -8.81
N ALA A 193 -17.63 -13.33 -9.21
CA ALA A 193 -18.80 -13.14 -8.36
C ALA A 193 -19.27 -14.42 -7.64
N LYS A 194 -18.93 -15.60 -8.16
CA LYS A 194 -19.21 -16.90 -7.53
C LYS A 194 -18.43 -17.19 -6.25
N ALA A 195 -17.46 -16.33 -5.88
CA ALA A 195 -16.68 -16.49 -4.65
C ALA A 195 -17.44 -16.01 -3.38
N GLY A 196 -18.72 -15.66 -3.46
CA GLY A 196 -19.51 -15.17 -2.31
C GLY A 196 -19.11 -13.78 -1.83
N ILE A 197 -18.39 -13.02 -2.63
CA ILE A 197 -17.93 -11.67 -2.29
C ILE A 197 -18.94 -10.65 -2.84
N HIS A 198 -19.58 -9.91 -1.94
CA HIS A 198 -20.51 -8.85 -2.31
C HIS A 198 -19.78 -7.52 -2.61
N SER A 199 -20.17 -6.84 -3.69
CA SER A 199 -19.71 -5.48 -3.97
C SER A 199 -20.68 -4.46 -3.38
N ARG A 200 -20.23 -3.60 -2.47
CA ARG A 200 -20.91 -2.34 -2.15
C ARG A 200 -20.26 -1.25 -2.99
N MET A 201 -20.97 -0.74 -3.98
CA MET A 201 -20.63 0.54 -4.58
C MET A 201 -21.16 1.64 -3.63
N ASP A 202 -20.29 2.15 -2.77
CA ASP A 202 -20.56 3.35 -2.01
C ASP A 202 -20.09 4.54 -2.85
N SER A 203 -21.02 5.45 -3.18
CA SER A 203 -20.82 6.61 -4.06
C SER A 203 -20.02 7.75 -3.40
N ARG A 204 -19.13 7.43 -2.43
CA ARG A 204 -18.36 8.40 -1.66
C ARG A 204 -16.84 8.13 -1.70
N LEU A 205 -16.31 7.92 -2.89
CA LEU A 205 -14.86 7.99 -3.12
C LEU A 205 -14.54 9.09 -4.12
#